data_dff84d8e8ed7c09e0ba8dbdd5a9ffbab
#
_entry.id   dff84d8e8ed7c09e0ba8dbdd5a9ffbab
#
_cell.length_a   1.000
_cell.length_b   1.000
_cell.length_c   1.000
_cell.angle_alpha   90.00
_cell.angle_beta   90.00
_cell.angle_gamma   90.00
#
_symmetry.space_group_name_H-M   'P 1'
#
loop_
_entity.id
_entity.type
_entity.pdbx_description
1 polymer ?
#
loop_
_entity_poly.entity_id
_entity_poly.type
_entity_poly.pdbx_seq_one_letter_code
_entity_poly.pdbx_strand_id
1 'polypeptide(L)'
;GIAARVFGAFVNPFTLILLALAIVSVLTDIVFAAAGERNYVTVAVICAMVAVSGTLRFVQEAKNGAAADKLMSMISRKGEERGEIPVSELTVGDIVYLSAGDMIPADLRILSAKDLFVAQSSLTGESVPEEKKGAPAAAGTALTSCACLAFMGTNVVSGSGAGAVVATGADTEFGRAAKSL
;
A
#
# COMPACT_ATOMS: atom_id res chain seq x y z
N GLY A 1 -10.13 12.10 7.59
CA GLY A 1 -10.60 11.83 8.94
C GLY A 1 -11.36 10.50 9.01
N ILE A 2 -11.52 9.93 10.20
CA ILE A 2 -12.21 8.64 10.45
C ILE A 2 -13.63 8.63 9.85
N ALA A 3 -14.36 9.75 9.94
CA ALA A 3 -15.69 9.89 9.37
C ALA A 3 -15.75 9.68 7.84
N ALA A 4 -14.76 10.16 7.11
CA ALA A 4 -14.68 9.96 5.65
C ALA A 4 -14.38 8.50 5.28
N ARG A 5 -13.58 7.80 6.08
CA ARG A 5 -13.31 6.37 5.89
C ARG A 5 -14.53 5.50 6.20
N VAL A 6 -15.27 5.84 7.28
CA VAL A 6 -16.53 5.17 7.61
C VAL A 6 -17.56 5.41 6.50
N PHE A 7 -17.70 6.63 6.02
CA PHE A 7 -18.64 6.95 4.92
C PHE A 7 -18.26 6.21 3.63
N GLY A 8 -16.95 6.16 3.28
CA GLY A 8 -16.46 5.41 2.12
C GLY A 8 -16.73 3.90 2.18
N ALA A 9 -16.71 3.31 3.37
CA ALA A 9 -17.02 1.89 3.57
C ALA A 9 -18.50 1.56 3.26
N PHE A 10 -19.41 2.53 3.39
CA PHE A 10 -20.84 2.36 3.08
C PHE A 10 -21.19 2.71 1.63
N VAL A 11 -20.34 3.44 0.89
CA VAL A 11 -20.57 3.79 -0.54
C VAL A 11 -20.00 2.68 -1.43
N ASN A 12 -20.69 1.54 -1.49
CA ASN A 12 -20.40 0.44 -2.39
C ASN A 12 -21.65 0.17 -3.26
N PRO A 13 -21.52 -0.25 -4.53
CA PRO A 13 -22.66 -0.65 -5.36
C PRO A 13 -23.63 -1.60 -4.67
N PHE A 14 -23.13 -2.57 -3.91
CA PHE A 14 -23.96 -3.51 -3.15
C PHE A 14 -24.74 -2.83 -2.01
N THR A 15 -24.11 -1.97 -1.21
CA THR A 15 -24.79 -1.23 -0.13
C THR A 15 -25.75 -0.18 -0.66
N LEU A 16 -25.49 0.41 -1.83
CA LEU A 16 -26.44 1.31 -2.50
C LEU A 16 -27.71 0.56 -2.95
N ILE A 17 -27.58 -0.65 -3.48
CA ILE A 17 -28.72 -1.50 -3.81
C ILE A 17 -29.54 -1.86 -2.57
N LEU A 18 -28.88 -2.27 -1.48
CA LEU A 18 -29.56 -2.55 -0.22
C LEU A 18 -30.25 -1.31 0.37
N LEU A 19 -29.65 -0.14 0.26
CA LEU A 19 -30.25 1.11 0.70
C LEU A 19 -31.47 1.47 -0.13
N ALA A 20 -31.40 1.30 -1.45
CA ALA A 20 -32.55 1.50 -2.34
C ALA A 20 -33.68 0.54 -2.00
N LEU A 21 -33.38 -0.74 -1.77
CA LEU A 21 -34.34 -1.75 -1.30
C LEU A 21 -34.97 -1.39 0.06
N ALA A 22 -34.16 -0.86 1.00
CA ALA A 22 -34.64 -0.41 2.28
C ALA A 22 -35.65 0.75 2.12
N ILE A 23 -35.35 1.71 1.26
CA ILE A 23 -36.24 2.85 0.99
C ILE A 23 -37.56 2.37 0.39
N VAL A 24 -37.50 1.46 -0.59
CA VAL A 24 -38.71 0.88 -1.23
C VAL A 24 -39.53 0.11 -0.19
N SER A 25 -38.87 -0.73 0.64
CA SER A 25 -39.56 -1.48 1.70
C SER A 25 -40.20 -0.56 2.76
N VAL A 26 -39.55 0.53 3.14
CA VAL A 26 -40.15 1.52 4.04
C VAL A 26 -41.39 2.16 3.43
N LEU A 27 -41.35 2.51 2.15
CA LEU A 27 -42.47 3.10 1.43
C LEU A 27 -43.65 2.11 1.33
N THR A 28 -43.38 0.86 0.91
CA THR A 28 -44.43 -0.13 0.71
C THR A 28 -44.99 -0.69 2.02
N ASP A 29 -44.13 -1.05 2.97
CA ASP A 29 -44.51 -1.83 4.16
C ASP A 29 -44.88 -0.94 5.36
N ILE A 30 -44.50 0.35 5.35
CA ILE A 30 -44.77 1.26 6.46
C ILE A 30 -45.64 2.44 6.03
N VAL A 31 -45.29 3.13 4.92
CA VAL A 31 -45.97 4.38 4.51
C VAL A 31 -47.29 4.07 3.82
N PHE A 32 -47.28 3.14 2.84
CA PHE A 32 -48.47 2.80 2.03
C PHE A 32 -49.28 1.61 2.62
N ALA A 33 -48.77 0.89 3.63
CA ALA A 33 -49.49 -0.17 4.29
C ALA A 33 -50.67 0.36 5.10
N ALA A 34 -51.81 -0.33 5.08
CA ALA A 34 -52.97 0.01 5.87
C ALA A 34 -52.67 -0.13 7.40
N ALA A 35 -53.40 0.64 8.21
CA ALA A 35 -53.24 0.58 9.66
C ALA A 35 -53.58 -0.83 10.17
N GLY A 36 -52.56 -1.57 10.58
CA GLY A 36 -52.65 -2.97 11.03
C GLY A 36 -51.87 -3.98 10.18
N GLU A 37 -51.46 -3.64 8.96
CA GLU A 37 -50.68 -4.50 8.09
C GLU A 37 -49.19 -4.08 7.99
N ARG A 38 -48.75 -3.17 8.85
CA ARG A 38 -47.38 -2.65 8.82
C ARG A 38 -46.36 -3.73 9.21
N ASN A 39 -45.45 -4.03 8.30
CA ASN A 39 -44.44 -5.06 8.50
C ASN A 39 -43.05 -4.42 8.76
N TYR A 40 -42.69 -4.28 10.02
CA TYR A 40 -41.39 -3.75 10.43
C TYR A 40 -40.26 -4.76 10.32
N VAL A 41 -40.58 -6.08 10.18
CA VAL A 41 -39.60 -7.16 10.18
C VAL A 41 -38.71 -7.07 8.95
N THR A 42 -39.27 -6.82 7.77
CA THR A 42 -38.53 -6.71 6.52
C THR A 42 -37.51 -5.57 6.58
N VAL A 43 -37.95 -4.40 7.09
CA VAL A 43 -37.05 -3.24 7.24
C VAL A 43 -35.96 -3.51 8.26
N ALA A 44 -36.29 -4.16 9.40
CA ALA A 44 -35.31 -4.50 10.40
C ALA A 44 -34.25 -5.49 9.89
N VAL A 45 -34.64 -6.48 9.08
CA VAL A 45 -33.73 -7.44 8.44
C VAL A 45 -32.78 -6.73 7.46
N ILE A 46 -33.30 -5.84 6.60
CA ILE A 46 -32.47 -5.09 5.67
C ILE A 46 -31.49 -4.18 6.40
N CYS A 47 -31.94 -3.46 7.43
CA CYS A 47 -31.05 -2.63 8.27
C CYS A 47 -29.96 -3.46 8.95
N ALA A 48 -30.28 -4.64 9.48
CA ALA A 48 -29.31 -5.55 10.05
C ALA A 48 -28.28 -6.03 9.01
N MET A 49 -28.71 -6.37 7.79
CA MET A 49 -27.80 -6.74 6.68
C MET A 49 -26.87 -5.61 6.29
N VAL A 50 -27.36 -4.38 6.21
CA VAL A 50 -26.52 -3.18 5.90
C VAL A 50 -25.50 -2.96 7.02
N ALA A 51 -25.91 -3.08 8.28
CA ALA A 51 -25.02 -2.92 9.43
C ALA A 51 -23.91 -3.98 9.46
N VAL A 52 -24.25 -5.26 9.24
CA VAL A 52 -23.29 -6.37 9.19
C VAL A 52 -22.33 -6.19 8.01
N SER A 53 -22.83 -5.88 6.83
CA SER A 53 -22.01 -5.67 5.62
C SER A 53 -21.03 -4.49 5.78
N GLY A 54 -21.50 -3.36 6.34
CA GLY A 54 -20.67 -2.20 6.60
C GLY A 54 -19.58 -2.48 7.64
N THR A 55 -19.94 -3.18 8.72
CA THR A 55 -18.99 -3.55 9.78
C THR A 55 -17.92 -4.51 9.27
N LEU A 56 -18.32 -5.54 8.51
CA LEU A 56 -17.39 -6.53 7.95
C LEU A 56 -16.39 -5.86 7.01
N ARG A 57 -16.87 -4.98 6.15
CA ARG A 57 -16.02 -4.23 5.22
C ARG A 57 -15.06 -3.30 5.95
N PHE A 58 -15.53 -2.57 6.95
CA PHE A 58 -14.67 -1.71 7.76
C PHE A 58 -13.53 -2.51 8.43
N VAL A 59 -13.85 -3.69 8.99
CA VAL A 59 -12.85 -4.57 9.59
C VAL A 59 -11.87 -5.12 8.52
N GLN A 60 -12.36 -5.49 7.34
CA GLN A 60 -11.49 -5.97 6.24
C GLN A 60 -10.57 -4.87 5.75
N GLU A 61 -11.07 -3.65 5.56
CA GLU A 61 -10.28 -2.50 5.10
C GLU A 61 -9.21 -2.09 6.13
N ALA A 62 -9.56 -2.14 7.42
CA ALA A 62 -8.60 -1.92 8.51
C ALA A 62 -7.51 -3.02 8.56
N LYS A 63 -7.87 -4.29 8.36
CA LYS A 63 -6.91 -5.41 8.34
C LYS A 63 -6.03 -5.40 7.09
N ASN A 64 -6.57 -5.06 5.92
CA ASN A 64 -5.80 -5.01 4.68
C ASN A 64 -4.77 -3.89 4.70
N GLY A 65 -5.09 -2.72 5.28
CA GLY A 65 -4.13 -1.65 5.50
C GLY A 65 -2.97 -2.08 6.41
N ALA A 66 -3.28 -2.72 7.55
CA ALA A 66 -2.28 -3.20 8.49
C ALA A 66 -1.41 -4.35 7.94
N ALA A 67 -1.96 -5.20 7.06
CA ALA A 67 -1.20 -6.27 6.41
C ALA A 67 -0.25 -5.73 5.34
N ALA A 68 -0.66 -4.72 4.57
CA ALA A 68 0.20 -4.05 3.59
C ALA A 68 1.35 -3.30 4.27
N ASP A 69 1.08 -2.59 5.37
CA ASP A 69 2.11 -1.91 6.15
C ASP A 69 3.10 -2.90 6.78
N LYS A 70 2.63 -4.08 7.21
CA LYS A 70 3.49 -5.12 7.80
C LYS A 70 4.36 -5.84 6.76
N LEU A 71 3.88 -5.99 5.51
CA LEU A 71 4.67 -6.54 4.41
C LEU A 71 5.72 -5.55 3.89
N MET A 72 5.52 -4.26 4.14
CA MET A 72 6.46 -3.18 3.80
C MET A 72 7.31 -2.73 4.99
N SER A 73 7.27 -3.43 6.13
CA SER A 73 8.18 -3.15 7.25
C SER A 73 9.57 -3.70 6.90
N MET A 74 10.52 -2.82 6.71
CA MET A 74 11.91 -3.14 6.41
C MET A 74 12.78 -2.93 7.65
N ILE A 75 13.86 -3.71 7.77
CA ILE A 75 14.87 -3.49 8.80
C ILE A 75 15.63 -2.21 8.44
N SER A 76 15.31 -1.12 9.11
CA SER A 76 16.04 0.14 9.00
C SER A 76 16.87 0.38 10.24
N ARG A 77 17.97 1.09 10.08
CA ARG A 77 18.81 1.55 11.20
C ARG A 77 18.61 3.04 11.36
N LYS A 78 18.01 3.43 12.48
CA LYS A 78 17.95 4.80 12.92
C LYS A 78 18.90 4.95 14.12
N GLY A 79 20.05 5.56 13.91
CA GLY A 79 21.09 5.62 14.94
C GLY A 79 21.82 4.28 15.14
N GLU A 80 22.03 3.86 16.38
CA GLU A 80 22.74 2.61 16.72
C GLU A 80 21.84 1.37 16.81
N GLU A 81 20.50 1.54 16.84
CA GLU A 81 19.55 0.44 16.95
C GLU A 81 19.05 -0.03 15.59
N ARG A 82 19.07 -1.35 15.37
CA ARG A 82 18.42 -2.01 14.23
C ARG A 82 17.01 -2.38 14.63
N GLY A 83 16.03 -1.96 13.85
CA GLY A 83 14.62 -2.29 14.10
C GLY A 83 13.81 -2.27 12.82
N GLU A 84 12.68 -2.94 12.84
CA GLU A 84 11.68 -2.83 11.78
C GLU A 84 10.89 -1.54 11.98
N ILE A 85 10.85 -0.69 10.97
CA ILE A 85 10.05 0.54 10.95
C ILE A 85 9.09 0.52 9.77
N PRO A 86 7.90 1.13 9.90
CA PRO A 86 7.01 1.35 8.77
C PRO A 86 7.70 2.19 7.69
N VAL A 87 7.45 1.87 6.40
CA VAL A 87 7.99 2.64 5.26
C VAL A 87 7.61 4.12 5.34
N SER A 88 6.46 4.44 5.93
CA SER A 88 5.99 5.82 6.13
C SER A 88 6.84 6.64 7.09
N GLU A 89 7.66 6.00 7.93
CA GLU A 89 8.58 6.64 8.88
C GLU A 89 10.00 6.75 8.34
N LEU A 90 10.26 6.17 7.16
CA LEU A 90 11.56 6.19 6.52
C LEU A 90 11.93 7.60 6.06
N THR A 91 13.14 8.04 6.39
CA THR A 91 13.64 9.38 6.07
C THR A 91 14.97 9.32 5.31
N VAL A 92 15.25 10.38 4.55
CA VAL A 92 16.55 10.52 3.86
C VAL A 92 17.69 10.46 4.87
N GLY A 93 18.68 9.62 4.61
CA GLY A 93 19.83 9.35 5.48
C GLY A 93 19.70 8.07 6.30
N ASP A 94 18.52 7.45 6.39
CA ASP A 94 18.36 6.16 7.06
C ASP A 94 19.10 5.05 6.29
N ILE A 95 19.55 4.03 7.01
CA ILE A 95 20.21 2.87 6.41
C ILE A 95 19.22 1.71 6.33
N VAL A 96 18.96 1.24 5.13
CA VAL A 96 18.10 0.08 4.85
C VAL A 96 18.96 -1.14 4.56
N TYR A 97 18.67 -2.25 5.22
CA TYR A 97 19.28 -3.54 4.95
C TYR A 97 18.38 -4.31 3.99
N LEU A 98 18.98 -4.93 2.99
CA LEU A 98 18.31 -5.64 1.91
C LEU A 98 18.69 -7.11 1.94
N SER A 99 17.70 -7.98 1.73
CA SER A 99 17.84 -9.42 1.59
C SER A 99 16.98 -9.93 0.43
N ALA A 100 17.30 -11.11 -0.08
CA ALA A 100 16.52 -11.72 -1.16
C ALA A 100 15.03 -11.85 -0.78
N GLY A 101 14.15 -11.40 -1.66
CA GLY A 101 12.70 -11.34 -1.46
C GLY A 101 12.18 -9.99 -0.98
N ASP A 102 13.05 -9.08 -0.53
CA ASP A 102 12.64 -7.76 -0.07
C ASP A 102 12.23 -6.85 -1.23
N MET A 103 11.20 -6.04 -1.00
CA MET A 103 10.86 -4.91 -1.87
C MET A 103 11.61 -3.67 -1.38
N ILE A 104 12.22 -2.93 -2.28
CA ILE A 104 12.96 -1.70 -1.95
C ILE A 104 11.98 -0.58 -1.63
N PRO A 105 12.04 0.00 -0.39
CA PRO A 105 11.00 0.89 0.13
C PRO A 105 11.17 2.36 -0.27
N ALA A 106 12.35 2.72 -0.76
CA ALA A 106 12.74 4.09 -1.10
C ALA A 106 13.86 4.06 -2.14
N ASP A 107 14.24 5.19 -2.71
CA ASP A 107 15.44 5.24 -3.54
C ASP A 107 16.67 5.20 -2.63
N LEU A 108 17.54 4.24 -2.91
CA LEU A 108 18.71 3.94 -2.08
C LEU A 108 20.01 4.12 -2.84
N ARG A 109 21.00 4.71 -2.17
CA ARG A 109 22.40 4.62 -2.55
C ARG A 109 23.02 3.39 -1.88
N ILE A 110 23.39 2.40 -2.67
CA ILE A 110 24.00 1.16 -2.16
C ILE A 110 25.36 1.47 -1.57
N LEU A 111 25.54 1.10 -0.30
CA LEU A 111 26.77 1.28 0.46
C LEU A 111 27.61 0.00 0.48
N SER A 112 26.94 -1.14 0.64
CA SER A 112 27.55 -2.47 0.59
C SER A 112 26.59 -3.45 -0.10
N ALA A 113 27.15 -4.41 -0.84
CA ALA A 113 26.40 -5.44 -1.53
C ALA A 113 27.22 -6.73 -1.56
N LYS A 114 26.54 -7.86 -1.40
CA LYS A 114 27.08 -9.20 -1.57
C LYS A 114 26.12 -9.97 -2.49
N ASP A 115 26.54 -10.15 -3.74
CA ASP A 115 25.76 -10.84 -4.78
C ASP A 115 24.32 -10.30 -4.89
N LEU A 116 24.17 -8.96 -4.72
CA LEU A 116 22.90 -8.28 -4.69
C LEU A 116 22.38 -8.04 -6.10
N PHE A 117 21.34 -8.77 -6.50
CA PHE A 117 20.63 -8.61 -7.76
C PHE A 117 19.24 -8.06 -7.53
N VAL A 118 18.88 -7.05 -8.29
CA VAL A 118 17.59 -6.34 -8.18
C VAL A 118 16.85 -6.39 -9.51
N ALA A 119 15.59 -6.82 -9.48
CA ALA A 119 14.70 -6.76 -10.62
C ALA A 119 14.06 -5.36 -10.71
N GLN A 120 14.35 -4.64 -11.79
CA GLN A 120 13.87 -3.27 -12.02
C GLN A 120 12.80 -3.18 -13.12
N SER A 121 12.16 -4.29 -13.47
CA SER A 121 11.19 -4.37 -14.57
C SER A 121 10.00 -3.41 -14.41
N SER A 122 9.60 -3.11 -13.19
CA SER A 122 8.54 -2.14 -12.89
C SER A 122 8.90 -0.70 -13.26
N LEU A 123 10.20 -0.37 -13.32
CA LEU A 123 10.70 0.97 -13.61
C LEU A 123 11.25 1.08 -15.06
N THR A 124 12.04 0.08 -15.49
CA THR A 124 12.75 0.10 -16.78
C THR A 124 12.08 -0.72 -17.87
N GLY A 125 11.17 -1.63 -17.50
CA GLY A 125 10.59 -2.63 -18.40
C GLY A 125 11.52 -3.81 -18.70
N GLU A 126 12.78 -3.80 -18.24
CA GLU A 126 13.74 -4.89 -18.46
C GLU A 126 13.55 -6.00 -17.43
N SER A 127 13.44 -7.24 -17.92
CA SER A 127 13.19 -8.40 -17.07
C SER A 127 14.44 -9.01 -16.43
N VAL A 128 15.65 -8.62 -16.90
CA VAL A 128 16.91 -9.16 -16.40
C VAL A 128 17.29 -8.43 -15.11
N PRO A 129 17.52 -9.16 -13.99
CA PRO A 129 17.97 -8.54 -12.77
C PRO A 129 19.36 -7.91 -12.93
N GLU A 130 19.53 -6.71 -12.38
CA GLU A 130 20.81 -5.99 -12.39
C GLU A 130 21.59 -6.23 -11.09
N GLU A 131 22.90 -6.45 -11.23
CA GLU A 131 23.81 -6.54 -10.09
C GLU A 131 24.05 -5.14 -9.50
N LYS A 132 23.80 -4.98 -8.20
CA LYS A 132 24.03 -3.73 -7.47
C LYS A 132 25.31 -3.77 -6.67
N LYS A 133 26.04 -2.66 -6.69
CA LYS A 133 27.37 -2.53 -6.07
C LYS A 133 27.52 -1.19 -5.35
N GLY A 134 28.29 -1.17 -4.26
CA GLY A 134 28.60 0.05 -3.52
C GLY A 134 29.57 1.01 -4.25
N ALA A 135 30.18 0.55 -5.36
CA ALA A 135 31.14 1.37 -6.14
C ALA A 135 30.47 2.59 -6.79
N PRO A 136 31.17 3.72 -6.94
CA PRO A 136 30.64 4.89 -7.67
C PRO A 136 30.33 4.54 -9.13
N ALA A 137 29.29 5.16 -9.69
CA ALA A 137 29.00 5.05 -11.11
C ALA A 137 29.96 5.90 -11.94
N ALA A 138 30.18 5.50 -13.20
CA ALA A 138 30.94 6.33 -14.15
C ALA A 138 30.15 7.61 -14.49
N ALA A 139 30.88 8.69 -14.78
CA ALA A 139 30.25 9.95 -15.17
C ALA A 139 29.42 9.77 -16.45
N GLY A 140 28.20 10.29 -16.46
CA GLY A 140 27.28 10.19 -17.59
C GLY A 140 26.45 8.91 -17.64
N THR A 141 26.56 8.00 -16.66
CA THR A 141 25.66 6.83 -16.57
C THR A 141 24.23 7.29 -16.26
N ALA A 142 23.26 6.75 -17.02
CA ALA A 142 21.85 7.01 -16.72
C ALA A 142 21.48 6.53 -15.31
N LEU A 143 20.61 7.26 -14.62
CA LEU A 143 20.24 6.96 -13.23
C LEU A 143 19.76 5.52 -13.03
N THR A 144 18.89 5.06 -13.92
CA THR A 144 18.31 3.71 -13.87
C THR A 144 19.33 2.59 -14.14
N SER A 145 20.44 2.90 -14.84
CA SER A 145 21.52 1.94 -15.14
C SER A 145 22.69 2.05 -14.13
N CYS A 146 22.55 2.87 -13.09
CA CYS A 146 23.58 2.98 -12.06
C CYS A 146 23.55 1.76 -11.13
N ALA A 147 24.62 0.95 -11.17
CA ALA A 147 24.76 -0.19 -10.26
C ALA A 147 24.78 0.21 -8.76
N CYS A 148 25.08 1.46 -8.47
CA CYS A 148 25.13 1.97 -7.11
C CYS A 148 23.80 2.53 -6.59
N LEU A 149 22.74 2.49 -7.40
CA LEU A 149 21.41 2.95 -7.02
C LEU A 149 20.41 1.79 -7.09
N ALA A 150 19.47 1.79 -6.17
CA ALA A 150 18.32 0.91 -6.17
C ALA A 150 17.06 1.73 -5.92
N PHE A 151 15.98 1.43 -6.60
CA PHE A 151 14.82 2.30 -6.71
C PHE A 151 13.61 1.73 -5.98
N MET A 152 12.78 2.61 -5.43
CA MET A 152 11.51 2.27 -4.79
C MET A 152 10.65 1.38 -5.71
N GLY A 153 10.02 0.35 -5.13
CA GLY A 153 9.10 -0.53 -5.85
C GLY A 153 9.77 -1.62 -6.70
N THR A 154 11.11 -1.72 -6.64
CA THR A 154 11.88 -2.83 -7.24
C THR A 154 12.12 -3.94 -6.21
N ASN A 155 12.45 -5.15 -6.66
CA ASN A 155 12.57 -6.32 -5.78
C ASN A 155 13.99 -6.89 -5.77
N VAL A 156 14.46 -7.27 -4.60
CA VAL A 156 15.71 -8.01 -4.43
C VAL A 156 15.51 -9.46 -4.84
N VAL A 157 16.17 -9.90 -5.90
CA VAL A 157 16.08 -11.27 -6.42
C VAL A 157 17.01 -12.22 -5.66
N SER A 158 18.24 -11.75 -5.40
CA SER A 158 19.23 -12.54 -4.68
C SER A 158 20.23 -11.66 -3.95
N GLY A 159 20.98 -12.27 -3.04
CA GLY A 159 22.03 -11.62 -2.27
C GLY A 159 21.54 -10.79 -1.11
N SER A 160 22.41 -9.91 -0.64
CA SER A 160 22.12 -9.00 0.47
C SER A 160 22.94 -7.73 0.34
N GLY A 161 22.49 -6.64 0.99
CA GLY A 161 23.20 -5.37 0.97
C GLY A 161 22.70 -4.39 2.01
N ALA A 162 23.29 -3.21 1.99
CA ALA A 162 22.81 -2.07 2.73
C ALA A 162 22.89 -0.82 1.86
N GLY A 163 21.88 0.03 1.96
CA GLY A 163 21.80 1.28 1.23
C GLY A 163 21.34 2.44 2.12
N ALA A 164 21.81 3.63 1.82
CA ALA A 164 21.31 4.85 2.43
C ALA A 164 20.14 5.40 1.63
N VAL A 165 19.08 5.80 2.30
CA VAL A 165 17.92 6.44 1.69
C VAL A 165 18.31 7.80 1.13
N VAL A 166 18.05 8.04 -0.15
CA VAL A 166 18.30 9.31 -0.84
C VAL A 166 17.03 10.04 -1.25
N ALA A 167 15.92 9.32 -1.44
CA ALA A 167 14.61 9.91 -1.68
C ALA A 167 13.51 8.98 -1.18
N THR A 168 12.37 9.54 -0.74
CA THR A 168 11.21 8.80 -0.22
C THR A 168 9.92 9.24 -0.90
N GLY A 169 8.95 8.35 -0.97
CA GLY A 169 7.58 8.64 -1.42
C GLY A 169 7.52 9.32 -2.79
N ALA A 170 6.91 10.49 -2.82
CA ALA A 170 6.68 11.25 -4.05
C ALA A 170 7.95 11.83 -4.71
N ASP A 171 9.08 11.84 -4.01
CA ASP A 171 10.35 12.37 -4.51
C ASP A 171 11.25 11.27 -5.09
N THR A 172 10.85 10.01 -4.98
CA THR A 172 11.51 8.87 -5.65
C THR A 172 11.32 8.92 -7.17
N GLU A 173 12.14 8.19 -7.92
CA GLU A 173 11.96 8.07 -9.38
C GLU A 173 10.58 7.50 -9.74
N PHE A 174 10.12 6.49 -9.00
CA PHE A 174 8.77 5.95 -9.16
C PHE A 174 7.67 6.98 -8.83
N GLY A 175 7.85 7.73 -7.74
CA GLY A 175 6.91 8.79 -7.35
C GLY A 175 6.83 9.93 -8.36
N ARG A 176 7.95 10.31 -8.97
CA ARG A 176 8.01 11.32 -10.05
C ARG A 176 7.33 10.82 -11.33
N ALA A 177 7.58 9.57 -11.72
CA ALA A 177 6.92 8.96 -12.86
C ALA A 177 5.39 8.92 -12.68
N ALA A 178 4.90 8.56 -11.50
CA ALA A 178 3.47 8.53 -11.18
C ALA A 178 2.80 9.92 -11.20
N LYS A 179 3.54 10.99 -10.92
CA LYS A 179 3.01 12.38 -10.99
C LYS A 179 2.94 12.92 -12.43
N SER A 180 3.68 12.30 -13.36
CA SER A 180 3.74 12.76 -14.76
C SER A 180 2.65 12.13 -15.66
N LEU A 181 1.86 11.21 -15.13
CA LEU A 181 0.69 10.58 -15.75
C LEU A 181 -0.61 11.31 -15.37
#